data_46b968ac353f0ad2eb30fdac3dfbb40d
#
_entry.id   46b968ac353f0ad2eb30fdac3dfbb40d
#
_cell.length_a   1.000
_cell.length_b   1.000
_cell.length_c   1.000
_cell.angle_alpha   90.00
_cell.angle_beta   90.00
_cell.angle_gamma   90.00
#
_symmetry.space_group_name_H-M   'P 1'
#
loop_
_entity.id
_entity.type
_entity.pdbx_description
1 polymer ?
#
loop_
_entity_poly.entity_id
_entity_poly.type
_entity_poly.pdbx_seq_one_letter_code
_entity_poly.pdbx_strand_id
1 'polypeptide(L)'
;MLRTLLLGCALLAALPALADDDDDNRFGLAGLLSAGNKEDLPPITLSAGMPLADAPLELQSGTYYEIEIEADGSQELALVGPEFFRAIWIDEIVIEGLEIRPLGLDSVEFDEAGTMEVGFIAIKPGSYHLMVPGSTGETQRLEISIR
;
A
#
# COMPACT_ATOMS: atom_id res chain seq x y z
N MET A 1 -2.70 65.11 43.69
CA MET A 1 -2.40 64.72 42.28
C MET A 1 -2.24 63.21 42.18
N LEU A 2 -3.32 62.54 41.82
CA LEU A 2 -3.37 61.05 41.76
C LEU A 2 -3.25 60.61 40.28
N ARG A 3 -2.18 60.01 39.93
CA ARG A 3 -1.93 59.43 38.56
C ARG A 3 -2.45 58.02 38.50
N THR A 4 -3.56 57.83 37.82
CA THR A 4 -4.16 56.55 37.54
C THR A 4 -3.39 55.89 36.37
N LEU A 5 -2.73 54.76 36.63
CA LEU A 5 -2.08 53.94 35.61
C LEU A 5 -3.13 52.96 35.05
N LEU A 6 -3.50 53.10 33.80
CA LEU A 6 -4.35 52.13 33.08
C LEU A 6 -3.46 51.02 32.52
N LEU A 7 -3.61 49.82 33.08
CA LEU A 7 -2.97 48.60 32.58
C LEU A 7 -3.87 48.02 31.48
N GLY A 8 -3.46 48.18 30.22
CA GLY A 8 -4.14 47.58 29.08
C GLY A 8 -3.77 46.09 28.98
N CYS A 9 -4.77 45.21 29.21
CA CYS A 9 -4.66 43.77 28.99
C CYS A 9 -4.88 43.49 27.50
N ALA A 10 -3.79 43.17 26.76
CA ALA A 10 -3.91 42.71 25.39
C ALA A 10 -4.31 41.21 25.40
N LEU A 11 -5.56 40.91 25.03
CA LEU A 11 -6.01 39.55 24.76
C LEU A 11 -5.39 39.09 23.43
N LEU A 12 -4.38 38.23 23.48
CA LEU A 12 -3.98 37.46 22.31
C LEU A 12 -5.05 36.38 22.05
N ALA A 13 -5.89 36.61 21.05
CA ALA A 13 -6.73 35.57 20.51
C ALA A 13 -5.84 34.56 19.76
N ALA A 14 -5.60 33.36 20.34
CA ALA A 14 -5.04 32.26 19.65
C ALA A 14 -6.08 31.76 18.63
N LEU A 15 -5.83 32.00 17.35
CA LEU A 15 -6.57 31.34 16.26
C LEU A 15 -6.24 29.86 16.31
N PRO A 16 -7.25 28.97 16.26
CA PRO A 16 -6.98 27.56 16.05
C PRO A 16 -6.29 27.41 14.69
N ALA A 17 -5.08 26.86 14.66
CA ALA A 17 -4.49 26.39 13.44
C ALA A 17 -5.43 25.28 12.94
N LEU A 18 -6.14 25.54 11.86
CA LEU A 18 -6.75 24.47 11.07
C LEU A 18 -5.55 23.67 10.54
N ALA A 19 -5.37 22.47 11.05
CA ALA A 19 -4.55 21.49 10.38
C ALA A 19 -5.25 21.23 9.05
N ASP A 20 -4.67 21.72 7.98
CA ASP A 20 -5.03 21.30 6.64
C ASP A 20 -4.61 19.84 6.55
N ASP A 21 -5.58 18.94 6.53
CA ASP A 21 -5.37 17.52 6.21
C ASP A 21 -5.09 17.40 4.70
N ASP A 22 -4.06 18.09 4.23
CA ASP A 22 -3.50 17.84 2.91
C ASP A 22 -2.65 16.60 3.01
N ASP A 23 -3.23 15.45 2.63
CA ASP A 23 -2.62 14.12 2.51
C ASP A 23 -1.38 14.06 1.58
N ASP A 24 -0.93 15.19 1.07
CA ASP A 24 0.18 15.29 0.11
C ASP A 24 1.58 15.16 0.74
N ASN A 25 1.68 15.04 2.07
CA ASN A 25 2.97 14.89 2.74
C ASN A 25 3.03 13.61 3.58
N ARG A 26 2.81 12.49 2.92
CA ARG A 26 2.74 11.14 3.53
C ARG A 26 3.99 10.76 4.30
N PHE A 27 5.15 11.28 3.91
CA PHE A 27 6.40 11.00 4.61
C PHE A 27 6.51 11.73 5.96
N GLY A 28 5.96 12.94 6.08
CA GLY A 28 6.11 13.75 7.26
C GLY A 28 7.55 13.76 7.78
N LEU A 29 7.72 13.87 9.09
CA LEU A 29 9.03 13.75 9.75
C LEU A 29 9.37 12.32 10.19
N ALA A 30 8.46 11.36 10.03
CA ALA A 30 8.60 10.01 10.57
C ALA A 30 9.16 8.98 9.57
N GLY A 31 9.26 9.33 8.28
CA GLY A 31 9.88 8.48 7.25
C GLY A 31 8.94 7.42 6.66
N LEU A 32 9.50 6.55 5.83
CA LEU A 32 8.79 5.59 4.98
C LEU A 32 7.92 4.58 5.75
N LEU A 33 8.35 4.18 6.94
CA LEU A 33 7.65 3.19 7.78
C LEU A 33 6.78 3.85 8.85
N SER A 34 6.47 5.14 8.73
CA SER A 34 5.58 5.80 9.68
C SER A 34 4.14 5.34 9.49
N ALA A 35 3.37 5.28 10.58
CA ALA A 35 1.96 4.91 10.53
C ALA A 35 1.12 5.80 9.60
N GLY A 36 1.48 7.10 9.47
CA GLY A 36 0.82 8.03 8.57
C GLY A 36 1.16 7.86 7.08
N ASN A 37 2.11 6.96 6.75
CA ASN A 37 2.49 6.63 5.37
C ASN A 37 1.98 5.25 4.92
N LYS A 38 1.03 4.67 5.65
CA LYS A 38 0.50 3.33 5.43
C LYS A 38 -0.87 3.39 4.76
N GLU A 39 -1.08 2.57 3.73
CA GLU A 39 -2.32 2.48 2.99
C GLU A 39 -2.64 1.01 2.65
N ASP A 40 -3.88 0.60 2.92
CA ASP A 40 -4.37 -0.73 2.60
C ASP A 40 -4.91 -0.74 1.17
N LEU A 41 -4.50 -1.73 0.38
CA LEU A 41 -4.97 -1.92 -0.99
C LEU A 41 -6.16 -2.89 -1.02
N PRO A 42 -7.03 -2.80 -2.05
CA PRO A 42 -8.00 -3.84 -2.31
C PRO A 42 -7.33 -5.20 -2.49
N PRO A 43 -7.94 -6.29 -2.00
CA PRO A 43 -7.34 -7.62 -2.10
C PRO A 43 -7.22 -8.10 -3.54
N ILE A 44 -6.22 -8.95 -3.79
CA ILE A 44 -6.08 -9.72 -5.03
C ILE A 44 -6.71 -11.09 -4.81
N THR A 45 -7.63 -11.49 -5.68
CA THR A 45 -8.30 -12.79 -5.63
C THR A 45 -7.73 -13.74 -6.67
N LEU A 46 -7.23 -14.89 -6.23
CA LEU A 46 -6.82 -16.01 -7.08
C LEU A 46 -7.95 -17.03 -7.15
N SER A 47 -8.71 -16.99 -8.24
CA SER A 47 -9.82 -17.88 -8.53
C SER A 47 -9.83 -18.22 -10.02
N ALA A 48 -10.11 -19.48 -10.35
CA ALA A 48 -10.03 -19.96 -11.72
C ALA A 48 -10.98 -19.19 -12.66
N GLY A 49 -10.39 -18.48 -13.63
CA GLY A 49 -11.11 -17.71 -14.65
C GLY A 49 -11.78 -16.43 -14.16
N MET A 50 -11.55 -16.03 -12.92
CA MET A 50 -12.07 -14.77 -12.35
C MET A 50 -11.03 -13.64 -12.45
N PRO A 51 -11.47 -12.38 -12.46
CA PRO A 51 -10.56 -11.24 -12.37
C PRO A 51 -9.71 -11.28 -11.08
N LEU A 52 -8.45 -10.83 -11.17
CA LEU A 52 -7.57 -10.71 -10.01
C LEU A 52 -7.99 -9.57 -9.06
N ALA A 53 -8.59 -8.52 -9.60
CA ALA A 53 -9.11 -7.38 -8.87
C ALA A 53 -10.17 -6.66 -9.72
N ASP A 54 -10.96 -5.77 -9.08
CA ASP A 54 -12.02 -5.01 -9.74
C ASP A 54 -11.48 -3.86 -10.61
N ALA A 55 -10.29 -3.37 -10.31
CA ALA A 55 -9.65 -2.24 -11.02
C ALA A 55 -8.12 -2.33 -10.97
N PRO A 56 -7.41 -1.64 -11.88
CA PRO A 56 -5.96 -1.44 -11.80
C PRO A 56 -5.55 -0.76 -10.50
N LEU A 57 -4.33 -1.05 -10.02
CA LEU A 57 -3.75 -0.40 -8.85
C LEU A 57 -2.97 0.86 -9.25
N GLU A 58 -3.27 1.96 -8.57
CA GLU A 58 -2.57 3.24 -8.72
C GLU A 58 -1.79 3.52 -7.44
N LEU A 59 -0.47 3.41 -7.52
CA LEU A 59 0.43 3.52 -6.36
C LEU A 59 1.27 4.79 -6.46
N GLN A 60 1.62 5.36 -5.32
CA GLN A 60 2.56 6.45 -5.20
C GLN A 60 3.91 5.96 -4.71
N SER A 61 4.99 6.34 -5.40
CA SER A 61 6.36 6.02 -4.98
C SER A 61 6.64 6.60 -3.60
N GLY A 62 7.18 5.76 -2.73
CA GLY A 62 7.51 6.10 -1.35
C GLY A 62 6.39 5.85 -0.35
N THR A 63 5.20 5.43 -0.77
CA THR A 63 4.13 5.02 0.13
C THR A 63 4.29 3.55 0.52
N TYR A 64 4.01 3.24 1.77
CA TYR A 64 3.91 1.88 2.28
C TYR A 64 2.50 1.35 2.03
N TYR A 65 2.40 0.18 1.41
CA TYR A 65 1.15 -0.49 1.11
C TYR A 65 1.08 -1.85 1.78
N GLU A 66 -0.12 -2.24 2.19
CA GLU A 66 -0.47 -3.61 2.55
C GLU A 66 -1.47 -4.15 1.52
N ILE A 67 -1.19 -5.34 0.99
CA ILE A 67 -2.08 -6.02 0.05
C ILE A 67 -2.27 -7.46 0.47
N GLU A 68 -3.53 -7.87 0.55
CA GLU A 68 -3.92 -9.25 0.78
C GLU A 68 -4.06 -10.00 -0.54
N ILE A 69 -3.57 -11.23 -0.60
CA ILE A 69 -3.71 -12.14 -1.73
C ILE A 69 -4.46 -13.37 -1.23
N GLU A 70 -5.68 -13.55 -1.73
CA GLU A 70 -6.59 -14.63 -1.33
C GLU A 70 -6.75 -15.64 -2.46
N ALA A 71 -6.48 -16.90 -2.18
CA ALA A 71 -6.77 -18.01 -3.07
C ALA A 71 -8.01 -18.79 -2.59
N ASP A 72 -8.96 -19.04 -3.47
CA ASP A 72 -10.18 -19.79 -3.15
C ASP A 72 -10.02 -21.32 -3.23
N GLY A 73 -8.86 -21.79 -3.68
CA GLY A 73 -8.55 -23.21 -3.85
C GLY A 73 -9.27 -23.88 -5.02
N SER A 74 -9.86 -23.11 -5.92
CA SER A 74 -10.55 -23.64 -7.11
C SER A 74 -9.58 -24.36 -8.06
N GLN A 75 -8.33 -23.94 -8.09
CA GLN A 75 -7.18 -24.57 -8.77
C GLN A 75 -5.90 -24.16 -8.06
N GLU A 76 -4.82 -24.92 -8.31
CA GLU A 76 -3.45 -24.47 -8.07
C GLU A 76 -3.16 -23.29 -8.99
N LEU A 77 -2.90 -22.10 -8.39
CA LEU A 77 -2.71 -20.86 -9.12
C LEU A 77 -1.48 -20.12 -8.63
N ALA A 78 -0.62 -19.76 -9.57
CA ALA A 78 0.51 -18.88 -9.31
C ALA A 78 0.15 -17.42 -9.68
N LEU A 79 0.73 -16.47 -8.94
CA LEU A 79 0.74 -15.05 -9.25
C LEU A 79 2.16 -14.64 -9.55
N VAL A 80 2.44 -14.18 -10.77
CA VAL A 80 3.78 -13.79 -11.20
C VAL A 80 3.84 -12.32 -11.60
N GLY A 81 4.96 -11.66 -11.32
CA GLY A 81 5.20 -10.27 -11.69
C GLY A 81 6.60 -9.81 -11.33
N PRO A 82 7.65 -10.42 -11.91
CA PRO A 82 9.03 -10.14 -11.50
C PRO A 82 9.45 -8.69 -11.68
N GLU A 83 8.88 -7.98 -12.68
CA GLU A 83 9.14 -6.56 -12.86
C GLU A 83 8.54 -5.71 -11.75
N PHE A 84 7.32 -6.03 -11.30
CA PHE A 84 6.68 -5.35 -10.19
C PHE A 84 7.44 -5.62 -8.88
N PHE A 85 7.73 -6.89 -8.58
CA PHE A 85 8.45 -7.25 -7.36
C PHE A 85 9.87 -6.65 -7.27
N ARG A 86 10.48 -6.31 -8.40
CA ARG A 86 11.76 -5.56 -8.44
C ARG A 86 11.59 -4.04 -8.34
N ALA A 87 10.39 -3.55 -8.47
CA ALA A 87 10.06 -2.11 -8.39
C ALA A 87 9.63 -1.68 -6.98
N ILE A 88 9.50 -2.61 -6.05
CA ILE A 88 9.08 -2.40 -4.67
C ILE A 88 10.16 -2.90 -3.70
N TRP A 89 10.10 -2.42 -2.47
CA TRP A 89 10.83 -3.02 -1.34
C TRP A 89 9.82 -3.72 -0.44
N ILE A 90 9.94 -5.04 -0.34
CA ILE A 90 9.05 -5.86 0.50
C ILE A 90 9.58 -5.79 1.93
N ASP A 91 8.75 -5.31 2.85
CA ASP A 91 9.04 -5.29 4.28
C ASP A 91 8.78 -6.66 4.89
N GLU A 92 7.57 -7.18 4.66
CA GLU A 92 7.17 -8.46 5.21
C GLU A 92 6.13 -9.17 4.34
N ILE A 93 6.05 -10.48 4.54
CA ILE A 93 4.98 -11.34 4.04
C ILE A 93 4.43 -12.07 5.26
N VAL A 94 3.10 -12.01 5.47
CA VAL A 94 2.42 -12.68 6.57
C VAL A 94 1.54 -13.80 6.06
N ILE A 95 1.73 -15.00 6.59
CA ILE A 95 0.92 -16.19 6.27
C ILE A 95 0.54 -16.84 7.60
N GLU A 96 -0.75 -16.87 7.93
CA GLU A 96 -1.27 -17.48 9.18
C GLU A 96 -0.51 -17.04 10.45
N GLY A 97 -0.10 -15.76 10.49
CA GLY A 97 0.66 -15.21 11.62
C GLY A 97 2.16 -15.49 11.60
N LEU A 98 2.68 -16.16 10.55
CA LEU A 98 4.10 -16.27 10.29
C LEU A 98 4.57 -15.06 9.48
N GLU A 99 5.46 -14.25 10.02
CA GLU A 99 6.12 -13.15 9.32
C GLU A 99 7.39 -13.64 8.64
N ILE A 100 7.50 -13.39 7.34
CA ILE A 100 8.68 -13.65 6.52
C ILE A 100 9.25 -12.31 6.06
N ARG A 101 10.55 -12.10 6.21
CA ARG A 101 11.25 -10.90 5.72
C ARG A 101 12.15 -11.26 4.55
N PRO A 102 11.61 -11.24 3.31
CA PRO A 102 12.33 -11.70 2.13
C PRO A 102 13.27 -10.61 1.60
N LEU A 103 14.33 -11.02 0.93
CA LEU A 103 15.19 -10.11 0.16
C LEU A 103 14.59 -9.74 -1.21
N GLY A 104 13.57 -10.44 -1.64
CA GLY A 104 12.85 -10.23 -2.90
C GLY A 104 11.87 -11.36 -3.16
N LEU A 105 10.98 -11.15 -4.13
CA LEU A 105 9.97 -12.07 -4.58
C LEU A 105 9.97 -12.09 -6.11
N ASP A 106 9.62 -13.20 -6.71
CA ASP A 106 9.42 -13.37 -8.16
C ASP A 106 7.98 -13.77 -8.47
N SER A 107 7.48 -14.72 -7.68
CA SER A 107 6.13 -15.26 -7.78
C SER A 107 5.69 -15.86 -6.45
N VAL A 108 4.40 -16.09 -6.33
CA VAL A 108 3.79 -16.90 -5.27
C VAL A 108 2.88 -17.93 -5.93
N GLU A 109 2.68 -19.07 -5.29
CA GLU A 109 1.81 -20.13 -5.75
C GLU A 109 1.00 -20.67 -4.58
N PHE A 110 -0.29 -20.86 -4.80
CA PHE A 110 -1.21 -21.45 -3.85
C PHE A 110 -1.66 -22.80 -4.37
N ASP A 111 -1.31 -23.86 -3.65
CA ASP A 111 -1.74 -25.24 -3.96
C ASP A 111 -3.18 -25.48 -3.52
N GLU A 112 -3.65 -24.73 -2.51
CA GLU A 112 -4.98 -24.82 -1.94
C GLU A 112 -5.48 -23.44 -1.50
N ALA A 113 -6.70 -23.37 -0.96
CA ALA A 113 -7.25 -22.13 -0.43
C ALA A 113 -6.37 -21.58 0.70
N GLY A 114 -6.14 -20.28 0.68
CA GLY A 114 -5.30 -19.62 1.67
C GLY A 114 -5.22 -18.13 1.45
N THR A 115 -4.60 -17.45 2.42
CA THR A 115 -4.42 -16.01 2.41
C THR A 115 -2.98 -15.67 2.77
N MET A 116 -2.43 -14.69 2.07
CA MET A 116 -1.15 -14.11 2.42
C MET A 116 -1.25 -12.57 2.30
N GLU A 117 -0.61 -11.87 3.21
CA GLU A 117 -0.48 -10.41 3.17
C GLU A 117 0.95 -10.02 2.82
N VAL A 118 1.09 -8.99 1.99
CA VAL A 118 2.40 -8.43 1.60
C VAL A 118 2.45 -6.96 1.97
N GLY A 119 3.34 -6.61 2.91
CA GLY A 119 3.70 -5.26 3.26
C GLY A 119 4.89 -4.78 2.44
N PHE A 120 4.75 -3.66 1.72
CA PHE A 120 5.81 -3.17 0.85
C PHE A 120 5.80 -1.65 0.66
N ILE A 121 6.96 -1.10 0.29
CA ILE A 121 7.08 0.29 -0.18
C ILE A 121 7.20 0.29 -1.70
N ALA A 122 6.34 1.06 -2.39
CA ALA A 122 6.48 1.31 -3.82
C ALA A 122 7.71 2.20 -4.05
N ILE A 123 8.67 1.77 -4.89
CA ILE A 123 9.96 2.46 -5.07
C ILE A 123 10.09 3.08 -6.46
N LYS A 124 9.98 2.26 -7.50
CA LYS A 124 10.34 2.66 -8.86
C LYS A 124 9.11 3.03 -9.67
N PRO A 125 8.93 4.31 -10.06
CA PRO A 125 7.86 4.72 -10.96
C PRO A 125 7.88 3.94 -12.29
N GLY A 126 6.68 3.58 -12.78
CA GLY A 126 6.52 2.81 -14.01
C GLY A 126 5.17 2.11 -14.08
N SER A 127 4.96 1.37 -15.18
CA SER A 127 3.79 0.51 -15.38
C SER A 127 4.21 -0.94 -15.28
N TYR A 128 3.49 -1.70 -14.48
CA TYR A 128 3.77 -3.08 -14.13
C TYR A 128 2.51 -3.92 -14.19
N HIS A 129 2.65 -5.22 -14.02
CA HIS A 129 1.50 -6.09 -13.89
C HIS A 129 1.82 -7.31 -13.03
N LEU A 130 0.77 -7.88 -12.45
CA LEU A 130 0.73 -9.22 -11.91
C LEU A 130 -0.20 -10.07 -12.77
N MET A 131 0.10 -11.35 -12.95
CA MET A 131 -0.71 -12.23 -13.79
C MET A 131 -0.63 -13.69 -13.34
N VAL A 132 -1.68 -14.44 -13.70
CA VAL A 132 -1.65 -15.90 -13.61
C VAL A 132 -0.99 -16.46 -14.87
N PRO A 133 0.13 -17.22 -14.76
CA PRO A 133 0.82 -17.78 -15.92
C PRO A 133 -0.07 -18.69 -16.76
N GLY A 134 0.08 -18.61 -18.09
CA GLY A 134 -0.67 -19.45 -19.01
C GLY A 134 -2.13 -19.03 -19.23
N SER A 135 -2.63 -18.03 -18.51
CA SER A 135 -3.93 -17.46 -18.79
C SER A 135 -3.88 -16.67 -20.12
N THR A 136 -4.95 -16.77 -20.91
CA THR A 136 -5.06 -16.12 -22.22
C THR A 136 -6.00 -14.89 -22.19
N GLY A 137 -6.61 -14.60 -21.04
CA GLY A 137 -7.54 -13.50 -20.84
C GLY A 137 -6.91 -12.34 -20.09
N GLU A 138 -7.47 -11.14 -20.28
CA GLU A 138 -7.07 -9.95 -19.51
C GLU A 138 -7.57 -10.00 -18.06
N THR A 139 -8.55 -10.86 -17.75
CA THR A 139 -9.15 -10.98 -16.42
C THR A 139 -8.19 -11.46 -15.36
N GLN A 140 -7.23 -12.32 -15.72
CA GLN A 140 -6.19 -12.83 -14.81
C GLN A 140 -4.87 -12.06 -14.93
N ARG A 141 -5.00 -10.79 -15.21
CA ARG A 141 -3.92 -9.82 -15.26
C ARG A 141 -4.36 -8.54 -14.54
N LEU A 142 -3.56 -8.09 -13.62
CA LEU A 142 -3.75 -6.86 -12.87
C LEU A 142 -2.70 -5.83 -13.28
N GLU A 143 -3.13 -4.73 -13.84
CA GLU A 143 -2.26 -3.61 -14.19
C GLU A 143 -1.96 -2.77 -12.94
N ILE A 144 -0.71 -2.32 -12.82
CA ILE A 144 -0.21 -1.54 -11.68
C ILE A 144 0.58 -0.34 -12.22
N SER A 145 0.24 0.85 -11.76
CA SER A 145 0.96 2.08 -12.04
C SER A 145 1.61 2.61 -10.76
N ILE A 146 2.92 2.86 -10.76
CA ILE A 146 3.64 3.57 -9.69
C ILE A 146 4.02 4.95 -10.23
N ARG A 147 3.63 6.02 -9.53
CA ARG A 147 3.92 7.42 -9.89
C ARG A 147 4.85 8.10 -8.91
#